data_47d1e1c625ac7ff4c13ff52fd02e7df5
#
_entry.id   47d1e1c625ac7ff4c13ff52fd02e7df5
#
_cell.length_a   1.000
_cell.length_b   1.000
_cell.length_c   1.000
_cell.angle_alpha   90.00
_cell.angle_beta   90.00
_cell.angle_gamma   90.00
#
_symmetry.space_group_name_H-M   'P 1'
#
loop_
_entity.id
_entity.type
_entity.pdbx_description
1 polymer ?
#
loop_
_entity_poly.entity_id
_entity_poly.type
_entity_poly.pdbx_seq_one_letter_code
_entity_poly.pdbx_strand_id
1 'polypeptide(L)'
;MGKYLIVGCGLSGSVIGRELAEDGHDITIWDRRDHIGGNMYDYLDEHGIIVHKYGPHCFHTNNKALYDYMCRYNQWRPFRFFCQAEINGKATPSPFNFQTIDDFYTKDDAQKLKDALKENYPNREFVTVVEALESPVSIIREYAEFLFEKDYSLYTAKQWGMAPSEIDPSVLKRVPLRLSYKDGYFDDEYQVMPVTTYEQFFKNILNHPNIKVKLGIDALDHISKDEKRNIILVDGDDSFNVIYTGALDELFDCCYGKLPYRSLRFEWKYEEKDSFQGAPLVAYPQAEGYTRIVEYKKMPLQDVKGTSYAVEYPLPYNHSEEVEPYYPILTEHSQSLYIQYRELASKYSNLIACGRLADFKYYNMDQALNRSLAQSRIIQEKK
;
A
#
# COMPACT_ATOMS: atom_id res chain seq x y z
N MET A 1 25.23 -15.12 -18.59
CA MET A 1 23.79 -15.21 -18.91
C MET A 1 23.17 -16.21 -17.94
N GLY A 2 22.22 -15.79 -17.11
CA GLY A 2 21.56 -16.63 -16.08
C GLY A 2 20.09 -16.83 -16.44
N LYS A 3 19.50 -17.89 -15.89
CA LYS A 3 18.08 -18.22 -16.03
C LYS A 3 17.39 -17.91 -14.71
N TYR A 4 16.34 -17.12 -14.74
CA TYR A 4 15.61 -16.69 -13.54
C TYR A 4 14.15 -17.08 -13.61
N LEU A 5 13.64 -17.63 -12.50
CA LEU A 5 12.22 -17.67 -12.22
C LEU A 5 11.89 -16.56 -11.23
N ILE A 6 10.96 -15.71 -11.57
CA ILE A 6 10.42 -14.68 -10.68
C ILE A 6 9.01 -15.09 -10.30
N VAL A 7 8.77 -15.24 -9.00
CA VAL A 7 7.47 -15.58 -8.44
C VAL A 7 6.77 -14.29 -8.00
N GLY A 8 5.70 -13.96 -8.73
CA GLY A 8 4.90 -12.75 -8.56
C GLY A 8 5.16 -11.70 -9.65
N CYS A 9 4.10 -11.30 -10.33
CA CYS A 9 4.10 -10.31 -11.43
C CYS A 9 3.63 -8.92 -10.96
N GLY A 10 3.85 -8.58 -9.69
CA GLY A 10 3.63 -7.24 -9.14
C GLY A 10 4.79 -6.30 -9.44
N LEU A 11 4.81 -5.12 -8.79
CA LEU A 11 5.82 -4.09 -9.04
C LEU A 11 7.25 -4.63 -8.86
N SER A 12 7.53 -5.33 -7.76
CA SER A 12 8.88 -5.84 -7.48
C SER A 12 9.33 -6.86 -8.51
N GLY A 13 8.50 -7.85 -8.82
CA GLY A 13 8.86 -8.89 -9.80
C GLY A 13 9.03 -8.32 -11.20
N SER A 14 8.15 -7.42 -11.64
CA SER A 14 8.22 -6.80 -12.96
C SER A 14 9.45 -5.91 -13.13
N VAL A 15 9.80 -5.11 -12.10
CA VAL A 15 10.99 -4.25 -12.12
C VAL A 15 12.26 -5.08 -12.15
N ILE A 16 12.41 -6.06 -11.26
CA ILE A 16 13.60 -6.93 -11.24
C ILE A 16 13.70 -7.71 -12.56
N GLY A 17 12.58 -8.24 -13.05
CA GLY A 17 12.54 -8.97 -14.32
C GLY A 17 13.01 -8.11 -15.48
N ARG A 18 12.59 -6.85 -15.55
CA ARG A 18 13.02 -5.90 -16.59
C ARG A 18 14.51 -5.59 -16.51
N GLU A 19 15.01 -5.23 -15.35
CA GLU A 19 16.43 -4.88 -15.16
C GLU A 19 17.36 -6.05 -15.52
N LEU A 20 17.00 -7.28 -15.12
CA LEU A 20 17.79 -8.46 -15.43
C LEU A 20 17.66 -8.87 -16.93
N ALA A 21 16.51 -8.66 -17.54
CA ALA A 21 16.32 -8.91 -18.97
C ALA A 21 17.14 -7.94 -19.84
N GLU A 22 17.20 -6.66 -19.47
CA GLU A 22 18.06 -5.65 -20.12
C GLU A 22 19.54 -6.02 -20.00
N ASP A 23 19.93 -6.72 -18.92
CA ASP A 23 21.29 -7.24 -18.71
C ASP A 23 21.54 -8.60 -19.40
N GLY A 24 20.60 -9.06 -20.23
CA GLY A 24 20.74 -10.23 -21.10
C GLY A 24 20.42 -11.58 -20.44
N HIS A 25 19.74 -11.60 -19.30
CA HIS A 25 19.27 -12.82 -18.66
C HIS A 25 17.95 -13.32 -19.26
N ASP A 26 17.69 -14.64 -19.16
CA ASP A 26 16.41 -15.27 -19.54
C ASP A 26 15.47 -15.27 -18.31
N ILE A 27 14.34 -14.59 -18.43
CA ILE A 27 13.42 -14.32 -17.34
C ILE A 27 12.08 -15.02 -17.59
N THR A 28 11.68 -15.85 -16.64
CA THR A 28 10.33 -16.40 -16.58
C THR A 28 9.65 -15.81 -15.34
N ILE A 29 8.46 -15.23 -15.51
CA ILE A 29 7.66 -14.67 -14.40
C ILE A 29 6.38 -15.50 -14.29
N TRP A 30 6.11 -16.03 -13.11
CA TRP A 30 4.85 -16.72 -12.78
C TRP A 30 4.07 -15.94 -11.75
N ASP A 31 2.75 -15.83 -11.96
CA ASP A 31 1.81 -15.29 -10.96
C ASP A 31 0.61 -16.21 -10.86
N ARG A 32 0.15 -16.46 -9.62
CA ARG A 32 -1.04 -17.26 -9.35
C ARG A 32 -2.34 -16.59 -9.81
N ARG A 33 -2.33 -15.26 -9.97
CA ARG A 33 -3.45 -14.47 -10.47
C ARG A 33 -3.54 -14.55 -11.99
N ASP A 34 -4.69 -14.24 -12.53
CA ASP A 34 -5.01 -14.19 -13.96
C ASP A 34 -4.63 -12.86 -14.63
N HIS A 35 -3.97 -11.96 -13.90
CA HIS A 35 -3.57 -10.64 -14.38
C HIS A 35 -2.17 -10.23 -13.88
N ILE A 36 -1.55 -9.31 -14.60
CA ILE A 36 -0.28 -8.66 -14.23
C ILE A 36 -0.53 -7.52 -13.23
N GLY A 37 0.55 -6.96 -12.65
CA GLY A 37 0.50 -5.76 -11.82
C GLY A 37 0.34 -6.01 -10.32
N GLY A 38 0.07 -7.25 -9.92
CA GLY A 38 -0.12 -7.56 -8.50
C GLY A 38 -1.20 -6.68 -7.87
N ASN A 39 -0.94 -6.11 -6.70
CA ASN A 39 -1.91 -5.23 -6.04
C ASN A 39 -2.10 -3.87 -6.72
N MET A 40 -1.25 -3.49 -7.68
CA MET A 40 -1.44 -2.26 -8.47
C MET A 40 -2.35 -2.46 -9.69
N TYR A 41 -2.92 -3.65 -9.87
CA TYR A 41 -3.79 -3.93 -11.01
C TYR A 41 -5.05 -3.08 -10.98
N ASP A 42 -5.30 -2.44 -12.12
CA ASP A 42 -6.50 -1.67 -12.43
C ASP A 42 -7.13 -2.17 -13.75
N TYR A 43 -8.38 -1.92 -13.93
CA TYR A 43 -9.12 -2.33 -15.12
C TYR A 43 -10.32 -1.42 -15.37
N LEU A 44 -10.85 -1.44 -16.60
CA LEU A 44 -12.14 -0.84 -16.91
C LEU A 44 -13.26 -1.76 -16.43
N ASP A 45 -14.13 -1.24 -15.58
CA ASP A 45 -15.33 -1.96 -15.18
C ASP A 45 -16.37 -1.99 -16.31
N GLU A 46 -17.52 -2.63 -16.06
CA GLU A 46 -18.63 -2.75 -17.03
C GLU A 46 -19.28 -1.40 -17.40
N HIS A 47 -19.00 -0.34 -16.64
CA HIS A 47 -19.48 1.02 -16.88
C HIS A 47 -18.44 1.91 -17.55
N GLY A 48 -17.25 1.38 -17.87
CA GLY A 48 -16.16 2.09 -18.52
C GLY A 48 -15.37 2.98 -17.56
N ILE A 49 -15.44 2.73 -16.27
CA ILE A 49 -14.67 3.44 -15.23
C ILE A 49 -13.44 2.62 -14.89
N ILE A 50 -12.25 3.25 -14.87
CA ILE A 50 -11.03 2.62 -14.39
C ILE A 50 -11.13 2.47 -12.87
N VAL A 51 -11.07 1.23 -12.40
CA VAL A 51 -11.11 0.87 -10.99
C VAL A 51 -9.88 0.07 -10.59
N HIS A 52 -9.42 0.22 -9.34
CA HIS A 52 -8.28 -0.53 -8.83
C HIS A 52 -8.77 -1.74 -8.02
N LYS A 53 -8.48 -2.95 -8.50
CA LYS A 53 -9.02 -4.20 -7.93
C LYS A 53 -8.68 -4.40 -6.45
N TYR A 54 -7.53 -3.90 -6.00
CA TYR A 54 -6.96 -4.15 -4.67
C TYR A 54 -6.82 -2.88 -3.81
N GLY A 55 -7.71 -1.93 -4.02
CA GLY A 55 -7.70 -0.64 -3.31
C GLY A 55 -6.93 0.45 -4.05
N PRO A 56 -7.06 1.70 -3.58
CA PRO A 56 -6.54 2.86 -4.28
C PRO A 56 -5.02 2.89 -4.30
N HIS A 57 -4.45 3.15 -5.46
CA HIS A 57 -3.01 3.33 -5.67
C HIS A 57 -2.75 4.67 -6.35
N CYS A 58 -1.89 5.49 -5.76
CA CYS A 58 -1.38 6.73 -6.31
C CYS A 58 0.15 6.71 -6.15
N PHE A 59 0.90 6.87 -7.24
CA PHE A 59 2.35 6.92 -7.14
C PHE A 59 2.80 8.29 -6.64
N HIS A 60 3.58 8.30 -5.57
CA HIS A 60 4.14 9.52 -4.99
C HIS A 60 5.58 9.28 -4.53
N THR A 61 6.43 10.28 -4.65
CA THR A 61 7.82 10.24 -4.22
C THR A 61 8.47 11.62 -4.24
N ASN A 62 9.49 11.83 -3.41
CA ASN A 62 10.42 12.96 -3.51
C ASN A 62 11.67 12.61 -4.33
N ASN A 63 11.82 11.36 -4.77
CA ASN A 63 12.98 10.90 -5.51
C ASN A 63 12.73 10.97 -7.02
N LYS A 64 13.33 11.99 -7.66
CA LYS A 64 13.22 12.19 -9.12
C LYS A 64 13.64 10.96 -9.93
N ALA A 65 14.66 10.23 -9.50
CA ALA A 65 15.15 9.07 -10.25
C ALA A 65 14.11 7.93 -10.29
N LEU A 66 13.32 7.75 -9.21
CA LEU A 66 12.22 6.79 -9.18
C LEU A 66 11.06 7.24 -10.07
N TYR A 67 10.73 8.54 -10.04
CA TYR A 67 9.74 9.11 -10.94
C TYR A 67 10.16 8.96 -12.42
N ASP A 68 11.41 9.30 -12.76
CA ASP A 68 11.95 9.14 -14.10
C ASP A 68 11.92 7.67 -14.57
N TYR A 69 12.18 6.72 -13.66
CA TYR A 69 12.06 5.30 -13.95
C TYR A 69 10.63 4.90 -14.36
N MET A 70 9.63 5.36 -13.62
CA MET A 70 8.23 5.11 -13.96
C MET A 70 7.86 5.71 -15.32
N CYS A 71 8.40 6.89 -15.63
CA CYS A 71 8.18 7.58 -16.91
C CYS A 71 8.78 6.86 -18.13
N ARG A 72 9.73 5.95 -17.94
CA ARG A 72 10.26 5.12 -19.06
C ARG A 72 9.20 4.20 -19.66
N TYR A 73 8.20 3.80 -18.86
CA TYR A 73 7.25 2.75 -19.23
C TYR A 73 5.80 3.21 -19.33
N ASN A 74 5.48 4.44 -18.95
CA ASN A 74 4.15 5.00 -19.14
C ASN A 74 4.18 6.53 -19.15
N GLN A 75 3.07 7.15 -19.56
CA GLN A 75 2.82 8.57 -19.40
C GLN A 75 2.06 8.79 -18.09
N TRP A 76 2.47 9.83 -17.36
CA TRP A 76 1.92 10.17 -16.06
C TRP A 76 1.36 11.58 -16.07
N ARG A 77 0.25 11.80 -15.36
CA ARG A 77 -0.34 13.11 -15.12
C ARG A 77 -0.23 13.47 -13.64
N PRO A 78 0.03 14.73 -13.30
CA PRO A 78 -0.03 15.18 -11.92
C PRO A 78 -1.40 14.86 -11.31
N PHE A 79 -1.38 14.32 -10.09
CA PHE A 79 -2.59 14.00 -9.37
C PHE A 79 -2.37 14.20 -7.87
N ARG A 80 -2.98 15.24 -7.32
CA ARG A 80 -2.94 15.49 -5.90
C ARG A 80 -4.01 14.67 -5.21
N PHE A 81 -3.59 13.65 -4.47
CA PHE A 81 -4.50 12.80 -3.72
C PHE A 81 -4.96 13.53 -2.46
N PHE A 82 -6.26 13.69 -2.29
CA PHE A 82 -6.83 14.23 -1.07
C PHE A 82 -7.89 13.27 -0.52
N CYS A 83 -8.00 13.26 0.81
CA CYS A 83 -8.89 12.41 1.54
C CYS A 83 -9.76 13.23 2.49
N GLN A 84 -10.87 12.64 2.90
CA GLN A 84 -11.72 13.14 3.96
C GLN A 84 -11.98 12.05 4.99
N ALA A 85 -12.39 12.45 6.18
CA ALA A 85 -13.01 11.58 7.18
C ALA A 85 -14.41 12.11 7.49
N GLU A 86 -15.35 11.22 7.66
CA GLU A 86 -16.70 11.57 8.10
C GLU A 86 -16.80 11.41 9.62
N ILE A 87 -17.01 12.53 10.32
CA ILE A 87 -17.18 12.59 11.76
C ILE A 87 -18.56 13.21 12.05
N ASN A 88 -19.40 12.50 12.79
CA ASN A 88 -20.76 12.94 13.15
C ASN A 88 -21.59 13.38 11.93
N GLY A 89 -21.46 12.66 10.81
CA GLY A 89 -22.19 12.95 9.57
C GLY A 89 -21.65 14.13 8.76
N LYS A 90 -20.47 14.67 9.13
CA LYS A 90 -19.82 15.78 8.40
C LYS A 90 -18.45 15.34 7.89
N ALA A 91 -18.24 15.49 6.57
CA ALA A 91 -16.95 15.23 5.96
C ALA A 91 -15.98 16.41 6.21
N THR A 92 -14.75 16.08 6.60
CA THR A 92 -13.67 17.03 6.89
C THR A 92 -12.35 16.53 6.30
N PRO A 93 -11.35 17.38 6.01
CA PRO A 93 -10.06 16.93 5.44
C PRO A 93 -9.35 15.89 6.30
N SER A 94 -8.66 14.95 5.64
CA SER A 94 -7.75 14.00 6.28
C SER A 94 -6.41 13.98 5.50
N PRO A 95 -5.26 14.27 6.13
CA PRO A 95 -5.04 14.59 7.56
C PRO A 95 -5.80 15.82 8.03
N PHE A 96 -6.20 15.81 9.32
CA PHE A 96 -6.93 16.92 9.91
C PHE A 96 -6.11 18.21 9.90
N ASN A 97 -6.77 19.32 9.63
CA ASN A 97 -6.16 20.63 9.45
C ASN A 97 -7.05 21.74 10.01
N PHE A 98 -6.77 23.00 9.72
CA PHE A 98 -7.57 24.12 10.23
C PHE A 98 -9.02 24.14 9.69
N GLN A 99 -9.28 23.53 8.52
CA GLN A 99 -10.64 23.36 8.04
C GLN A 99 -11.44 22.45 8.98
N THR A 100 -10.80 21.40 9.53
CA THR A 100 -11.44 20.50 10.51
C THR A 100 -11.88 21.28 11.77
N ILE A 101 -11.06 22.22 12.22
CA ILE A 101 -11.43 23.09 13.34
C ILE A 101 -12.65 23.95 12.98
N ASP A 102 -12.65 24.56 11.79
CA ASP A 102 -13.78 25.38 11.33
C ASP A 102 -15.06 24.55 11.10
N ASP A 103 -14.91 23.26 10.80
CA ASP A 103 -16.02 22.34 10.60
C ASP A 103 -16.77 21.98 11.86
N PHE A 104 -16.09 21.92 13.02
CA PHE A 104 -16.66 21.38 14.25
C PHE A 104 -16.79 22.39 15.41
N TYR A 105 -16.21 23.57 15.28
CA TYR A 105 -16.25 24.62 16.32
C TYR A 105 -16.99 25.86 15.86
N THR A 106 -17.49 26.66 16.80
CA THR A 106 -18.00 28.00 16.49
C THR A 106 -16.85 28.87 15.95
N LYS A 107 -17.18 29.93 15.21
CA LYS A 107 -16.15 30.81 14.61
C LYS A 107 -15.17 31.36 15.67
N ASP A 108 -15.67 31.73 16.85
CA ASP A 108 -14.87 32.32 17.91
C ASP A 108 -13.97 31.25 18.59
N ASP A 109 -14.49 30.08 18.85
CA ASP A 109 -13.73 28.98 19.45
C ASP A 109 -12.73 28.38 18.46
N ALA A 110 -13.09 28.28 17.18
CA ALA A 110 -12.19 27.88 16.11
C ALA A 110 -11.00 28.84 16.02
N GLN A 111 -11.22 30.16 16.11
CA GLN A 111 -10.13 31.14 16.07
C GLN A 111 -9.22 31.00 17.30
N LYS A 112 -9.79 30.89 18.51
CA LYS A 112 -9.03 30.68 19.75
C LYS A 112 -8.15 29.43 19.68
N LEU A 113 -8.69 28.31 19.18
CA LEU A 113 -7.95 27.05 19.06
C LEU A 113 -6.81 27.16 18.06
N LYS A 114 -7.07 27.77 16.88
CA LYS A 114 -6.03 27.98 15.85
C LYS A 114 -4.89 28.88 16.36
N ASP A 115 -5.23 29.93 17.11
CA ASP A 115 -4.24 30.83 17.71
C ASP A 115 -3.43 30.11 18.79
N ALA A 116 -4.09 29.36 19.68
CA ALA A 116 -3.42 28.53 20.70
C ALA A 116 -2.45 27.50 20.07
N LEU A 117 -2.86 26.84 18.98
CA LEU A 117 -1.99 25.91 18.26
C LEU A 117 -0.75 26.60 17.67
N LYS A 118 -0.91 27.77 17.05
CA LYS A 118 0.20 28.54 16.49
C LYS A 118 1.15 29.09 17.56
N GLU A 119 0.63 29.53 18.69
CA GLU A 119 1.41 30.06 19.81
C GLU A 119 2.22 28.95 20.52
N ASN A 120 1.62 27.78 20.71
CA ASN A 120 2.27 26.69 21.42
C ASN A 120 3.21 25.85 20.53
N TYR A 121 3.02 25.88 19.21
CA TYR A 121 3.85 25.15 18.25
C TYR A 121 4.40 26.10 17.16
N PRO A 122 5.17 27.14 17.52
CA PRO A 122 5.64 28.13 16.57
C PRO A 122 6.56 27.52 15.52
N ASN A 123 6.41 27.98 14.26
CA ASN A 123 7.21 27.52 13.10
C ASN A 123 7.08 26.02 12.76
N ARG A 124 6.07 25.33 13.28
CA ARG A 124 5.77 23.94 12.89
C ARG A 124 4.65 23.90 11.86
N GLU A 125 4.78 23.04 10.86
CA GLU A 125 3.73 22.76 9.88
C GLU A 125 2.64 21.83 10.45
N PHE A 126 3.03 20.96 11.39
CA PHE A 126 2.13 20.03 12.06
C PHE A 126 2.58 19.73 13.49
N VAL A 127 1.66 19.23 14.28
CA VAL A 127 1.87 18.59 15.57
C VAL A 127 1.29 17.17 15.51
N THR A 128 1.86 16.22 16.21
CA THR A 128 1.25 14.88 16.27
C THR A 128 0.04 14.88 17.20
N VAL A 129 -0.91 13.99 16.95
CA VAL A 129 -2.09 13.87 17.82
C VAL A 129 -1.68 13.55 19.28
N VAL A 130 -0.60 12.78 19.47
CA VAL A 130 -0.10 12.44 20.80
C VAL A 130 0.47 13.67 21.53
N GLU A 131 1.28 14.49 20.83
CA GLU A 131 1.76 15.76 21.41
C GLU A 131 0.61 16.70 21.78
N ALA A 132 -0.45 16.72 20.97
CA ALA A 132 -1.63 17.53 21.24
C ALA A 132 -2.45 17.00 22.44
N LEU A 133 -2.56 15.68 22.61
CA LEU A 133 -3.18 15.04 23.78
C LEU A 133 -2.42 15.33 25.08
N GLU A 134 -1.09 15.45 25.00
CA GLU A 134 -0.22 15.77 26.14
C GLU A 134 -0.07 17.29 26.38
N SER A 135 -0.73 18.13 25.58
CA SER A 135 -0.62 19.59 25.68
C SER A 135 -1.08 20.11 27.05
N PRO A 136 -0.34 21.03 27.70
CA PRO A 136 -0.78 21.69 28.90
C PRO A 136 -1.96 22.66 28.66
N VAL A 137 -2.18 23.05 27.40
CA VAL A 137 -3.25 23.98 26.99
C VAL A 137 -4.55 23.19 26.79
N SER A 138 -5.57 23.44 27.63
CA SER A 138 -6.81 22.66 27.68
C SER A 138 -7.53 22.58 26.32
N ILE A 139 -7.69 23.71 25.62
CA ILE A 139 -8.40 23.75 24.33
C ILE A 139 -7.70 22.91 23.25
N ILE A 140 -6.36 22.79 23.26
CA ILE A 140 -5.60 21.92 22.35
C ILE A 140 -5.83 20.46 22.71
N ARG A 141 -5.75 20.12 23.99
CA ARG A 141 -5.98 18.77 24.49
C ARG A 141 -7.41 18.29 24.21
N GLU A 142 -8.41 19.11 24.51
CA GLU A 142 -9.82 18.81 24.23
C GLU A 142 -10.09 18.55 22.75
N TYR A 143 -9.44 19.30 21.85
CA TYR A 143 -9.51 19.06 20.42
C TYR A 143 -8.87 17.72 20.02
N ALA A 144 -7.71 17.42 20.57
CA ALA A 144 -7.02 16.14 20.30
C ALA A 144 -7.83 14.95 20.85
N GLU A 145 -8.45 15.09 22.04
CA GLU A 145 -9.36 14.11 22.64
C GLU A 145 -10.59 13.88 21.74
N PHE A 146 -11.19 14.95 21.23
CA PHE A 146 -12.30 14.87 20.28
C PHE A 146 -11.92 14.05 19.04
N LEU A 147 -10.77 14.33 18.42
CA LEU A 147 -10.31 13.60 17.23
C LEU A 147 -9.96 12.14 17.57
N PHE A 148 -9.33 11.92 18.72
CA PHE A 148 -9.00 10.57 19.18
C PHE A 148 -10.25 9.71 19.37
N GLU A 149 -11.25 10.23 20.07
CA GLU A 149 -12.50 9.52 20.34
C GLU A 149 -13.37 9.31 19.10
N LYS A 150 -13.46 10.32 18.21
CA LYS A 150 -14.41 10.29 17.09
C LYS A 150 -13.85 9.68 15.82
N ASP A 151 -12.53 9.64 15.68
CA ASP A 151 -11.86 9.12 14.47
C ASP A 151 -10.80 8.08 14.80
N TYR A 152 -9.68 8.48 15.40
CA TYR A 152 -8.48 7.64 15.42
C TYR A 152 -8.64 6.32 16.16
N SER A 153 -9.24 6.32 17.35
CA SER A 153 -9.45 5.10 18.12
C SER A 153 -10.41 4.15 17.42
N LEU A 154 -11.49 4.68 16.84
CA LEU A 154 -12.51 3.90 16.14
C LEU A 154 -11.97 3.31 14.84
N TYR A 155 -11.26 4.12 14.04
CA TYR A 155 -10.67 3.68 12.77
C TYR A 155 -9.60 2.62 13.00
N THR A 156 -8.68 2.87 13.95
CA THR A 156 -7.59 1.95 14.28
C THR A 156 -8.13 0.65 14.87
N ALA A 157 -9.12 0.72 15.75
CA ALA A 157 -9.76 -0.44 16.34
C ALA A 157 -10.36 -1.37 15.28
N LYS A 158 -11.08 -0.81 14.29
CA LYS A 158 -11.60 -1.59 13.16
C LYS A 158 -10.48 -2.23 12.34
N GLN A 159 -9.42 -1.49 12.06
CA GLN A 159 -8.29 -2.03 11.28
C GLN A 159 -7.52 -3.13 12.00
N TRP A 160 -7.46 -3.09 13.32
CA TRP A 160 -6.70 -4.04 14.13
C TRP A 160 -7.57 -5.16 14.71
N GLY A 161 -8.90 -5.06 14.61
CA GLY A 161 -9.83 -6.01 15.19
C GLY A 161 -9.83 -5.97 16.72
N MET A 162 -9.61 -4.79 17.32
CA MET A 162 -9.55 -4.54 18.77
C MET A 162 -10.71 -3.66 19.21
N ALA A 163 -10.96 -3.60 20.53
CA ALA A 163 -11.90 -2.61 21.05
C ALA A 163 -11.28 -1.19 21.03
N PRO A 164 -12.06 -0.12 20.74
CA PRO A 164 -11.53 1.24 20.74
C PRO A 164 -10.85 1.66 22.06
N SER A 165 -11.33 1.13 23.19
CA SER A 165 -10.75 1.37 24.52
C SER A 165 -9.38 0.70 24.74
N GLU A 166 -8.98 -0.22 23.87
CA GLU A 166 -7.69 -0.93 23.93
C GLU A 166 -6.62 -0.25 23.06
N ILE A 167 -6.99 0.78 22.29
CA ILE A 167 -6.06 1.52 21.45
C ILE A 167 -5.23 2.47 22.30
N ASP A 168 -3.94 2.17 22.42
CA ASP A 168 -2.98 3.07 23.06
C ASP A 168 -2.71 4.28 22.13
N PRO A 169 -2.90 5.52 22.61
CA PRO A 169 -2.62 6.72 21.81
C PRO A 169 -1.21 6.76 21.18
N SER A 170 -0.24 6.08 21.79
CA SER A 170 1.14 6.04 21.29
C SER A 170 1.27 5.46 19.87
N VAL A 171 0.31 4.67 19.40
CA VAL A 171 0.27 4.18 18.01
C VAL A 171 0.13 5.32 17.00
N LEU A 172 -0.36 6.47 17.44
CA LEU A 172 -0.60 7.67 16.64
C LEU A 172 0.56 8.68 16.68
N LYS A 173 1.74 8.31 17.18
CA LYS A 173 2.93 9.20 17.27
C LYS A 173 3.35 9.83 15.95
N ARG A 174 2.90 9.29 14.83
CA ARG A 174 3.24 9.81 13.48
C ARG A 174 2.07 10.46 12.76
N VAL A 175 0.89 10.51 13.39
CA VAL A 175 -0.30 11.07 12.76
C VAL A 175 -0.28 12.60 12.90
N PRO A 176 -0.22 13.36 11.80
CA PRO A 176 -0.12 14.80 11.84
C PRO A 176 -1.49 15.47 12.02
N LEU A 177 -1.53 16.49 12.86
CA LEU A 177 -2.53 17.56 12.86
C LEU A 177 -1.89 18.77 12.18
N ARG A 178 -2.35 19.16 11.01
CA ARG A 178 -1.75 20.25 10.23
C ARG A 178 -2.13 21.62 10.79
N LEU A 179 -1.14 22.49 10.98
CA LEU A 179 -1.32 23.84 11.54
C LEU A 179 -1.58 24.88 10.43
N SER A 180 -2.33 24.51 9.42
CA SER A 180 -2.68 25.35 8.27
C SER A 180 -3.95 24.82 7.59
N TYR A 181 -4.39 25.45 6.50
CA TYR A 181 -5.44 24.93 5.60
C TYR A 181 -4.91 24.06 4.46
N LYS A 182 -3.63 23.67 4.51
CA LYS A 182 -3.05 22.79 3.50
C LYS A 182 -3.80 21.47 3.48
N ASP A 183 -4.38 21.16 2.34
CA ASP A 183 -5.01 19.87 2.03
C ASP A 183 -4.02 18.94 1.30
N GLY A 184 -4.49 17.78 0.85
CA GLY A 184 -3.69 16.75 0.20
C GLY A 184 -3.13 15.74 1.20
N TYR A 185 -3.15 14.48 0.80
CA TYR A 185 -2.75 13.38 1.67
C TYR A 185 -1.23 13.24 1.78
N PHE A 186 -0.52 13.47 0.67
CA PHE A 186 0.94 13.42 0.58
C PHE A 186 1.53 14.82 0.46
N ASP A 187 2.79 14.97 0.87
CA ASP A 187 3.59 16.18 0.73
C ASP A 187 4.72 16.02 -0.30
N ASP A 188 4.76 14.89 -0.99
CA ASP A 188 5.79 14.56 -1.98
C ASP A 188 5.70 15.48 -3.22
N GLU A 189 6.86 15.76 -3.81
CA GLU A 189 6.99 16.60 -5.01
C GLU A 189 6.31 15.97 -6.23
N TYR A 190 6.52 14.66 -6.42
CA TYR A 190 5.91 13.90 -7.51
C TYR A 190 4.73 13.11 -6.97
N GLN A 191 3.52 13.51 -7.33
CA GLN A 191 2.28 12.79 -7.06
C GLN A 191 1.56 12.63 -8.39
N VAL A 192 1.43 11.40 -8.86
CA VAL A 192 0.99 11.15 -10.22
C VAL A 192 0.11 9.91 -10.34
N MET A 193 -0.76 9.94 -11.35
CA MET A 193 -1.53 8.80 -11.82
C MET A 193 -1.20 8.51 -13.28
N PRO A 194 -1.31 7.26 -13.77
CA PRO A 194 -1.12 6.98 -15.16
C PRO A 194 -2.15 7.73 -16.04
N VAL A 195 -1.72 8.17 -17.22
CA VAL A 195 -2.63 8.76 -18.22
C VAL A 195 -3.60 7.69 -18.73
N THR A 196 -3.13 6.46 -18.86
CA THR A 196 -3.91 5.27 -19.22
C THR A 196 -4.28 4.46 -17.97
N THR A 197 -3.63 3.32 -17.75
CA THR A 197 -3.83 2.41 -16.62
C THR A 197 -2.48 1.97 -16.04
N TYR A 198 -2.48 1.48 -14.80
CA TYR A 198 -1.34 0.74 -14.25
C TYR A 198 -1.11 -0.56 -15.03
N GLU A 199 -2.17 -1.22 -15.48
CA GLU A 199 -2.05 -2.41 -16.32
C GLU A 199 -1.20 -2.11 -17.57
N GLN A 200 -1.40 -0.94 -18.22
CA GLN A 200 -0.59 -0.53 -19.38
C GLN A 200 0.87 -0.30 -19.00
N PHE A 201 1.16 0.28 -17.84
CA PHE A 201 2.53 0.39 -17.31
C PHE A 201 3.18 -1.00 -17.21
N PHE A 202 2.45 -1.98 -16.65
CA PHE A 202 2.97 -3.34 -16.52
C PHE A 202 3.14 -4.04 -17.88
N LYS A 203 2.23 -3.85 -18.82
CA LYS A 203 2.41 -4.34 -20.21
C LYS A 203 3.70 -3.80 -20.83
N ASN A 204 3.99 -2.52 -20.63
CA ASN A 204 5.17 -1.87 -21.22
C ASN A 204 6.49 -2.33 -20.56
N ILE A 205 6.54 -2.40 -19.22
CA ILE A 205 7.76 -2.83 -18.53
C ILE A 205 8.08 -4.30 -18.80
N LEU A 206 7.06 -5.15 -18.97
CA LEU A 206 7.21 -6.58 -19.26
C LEU A 206 7.46 -6.88 -20.74
N ASN A 207 7.28 -5.90 -21.63
CA ASN A 207 7.51 -6.07 -23.07
C ASN A 207 9.02 -6.08 -23.37
N HIS A 208 9.63 -7.24 -23.24
CA HIS A 208 11.03 -7.50 -23.54
C HIS A 208 11.22 -8.92 -24.09
N PRO A 209 12.06 -9.15 -25.12
CA PRO A 209 12.22 -10.48 -25.76
C PRO A 209 12.68 -11.57 -24.76
N ASN A 210 13.42 -11.19 -23.72
CA ASN A 210 13.93 -12.13 -22.72
C ASN A 210 12.95 -12.33 -21.54
N ILE A 211 11.74 -11.75 -21.56
CA ILE A 211 10.74 -11.92 -20.51
C ILE A 211 9.60 -12.78 -21.02
N LYS A 212 9.29 -13.84 -20.28
CA LYS A 212 8.13 -14.71 -20.50
C LYS A 212 7.26 -14.68 -19.25
N VAL A 213 6.00 -14.22 -19.39
CA VAL A 213 5.03 -14.19 -18.29
C VAL A 213 4.04 -15.33 -18.46
N LYS A 214 3.75 -16.03 -17.36
CA LYS A 214 2.69 -17.02 -17.26
C LYS A 214 1.82 -16.70 -16.05
N LEU A 215 0.54 -16.50 -16.30
CA LEU A 215 -0.48 -16.19 -15.30
C LEU A 215 -1.30 -17.43 -14.94
N GLY A 216 -1.98 -17.42 -13.79
CA GLY A 216 -2.76 -18.56 -13.31
C GLY A 216 -1.90 -19.75 -12.90
N ILE A 217 -0.62 -19.53 -12.54
CA ILE A 217 0.29 -20.58 -12.09
C ILE A 217 0.75 -20.26 -10.67
N ASP A 218 0.40 -21.11 -9.73
CA ASP A 218 1.01 -21.03 -8.40
C ASP A 218 2.40 -21.69 -8.45
N ALA A 219 3.43 -20.88 -8.25
CA ALA A 219 4.80 -21.35 -8.28
C ALA A 219 5.10 -22.35 -7.15
N LEU A 220 4.34 -22.33 -6.05
CA LEU A 220 4.54 -23.26 -4.92
C LEU A 220 4.26 -24.70 -5.32
N ASP A 221 3.38 -24.95 -6.30
CA ASP A 221 3.12 -26.30 -6.84
C ASP A 221 4.30 -26.85 -7.66
N HIS A 222 5.20 -25.97 -8.11
CA HIS A 222 6.32 -26.28 -9.00
C HIS A 222 7.69 -26.14 -8.34
N ILE A 223 7.75 -25.56 -7.13
CA ILE A 223 8.97 -25.34 -6.37
C ILE A 223 9.16 -26.45 -5.35
N SER A 224 10.34 -27.06 -5.33
CA SER A 224 10.77 -27.97 -4.27
C SER A 224 12.09 -27.52 -3.66
N LYS A 225 12.33 -27.93 -2.42
CA LYS A 225 13.49 -27.55 -1.61
C LYS A 225 14.44 -28.75 -1.48
N ASP A 226 15.63 -28.68 -2.06
CA ASP A 226 16.70 -29.65 -1.82
C ASP A 226 17.52 -29.17 -0.61
N GLU A 227 17.16 -29.67 0.58
CA GLU A 227 17.81 -29.29 1.84
C GLU A 227 19.27 -29.77 1.94
N LYS A 228 19.65 -30.84 1.22
CA LYS A 228 21.03 -31.35 1.24
C LYS A 228 21.97 -30.46 0.45
N ARG A 229 21.49 -29.93 -0.67
CA ARG A 229 22.24 -29.04 -1.56
C ARG A 229 22.03 -27.56 -1.25
N ASN A 230 21.05 -27.24 -0.41
CA ASN A 230 20.59 -25.86 -0.12
C ASN A 230 20.26 -25.09 -1.41
N ILE A 231 19.43 -25.67 -2.26
CA ILE A 231 18.94 -25.05 -3.49
C ILE A 231 17.43 -25.25 -3.66
N ILE A 232 16.84 -24.33 -4.38
CA ILE A 232 15.45 -24.44 -4.86
C ILE A 232 15.48 -25.10 -6.23
N LEU A 233 14.59 -26.07 -6.44
CA LEU A 233 14.35 -26.72 -7.73
C LEU A 233 13.01 -26.22 -8.29
N VAL A 234 12.96 -26.01 -9.60
CA VAL A 234 11.74 -25.62 -10.33
C VAL A 234 11.39 -26.75 -11.29
N ASP A 235 10.30 -27.48 -11.05
CA ASP A 235 9.97 -28.74 -11.78
C ASP A 235 11.15 -29.73 -11.81
N GLY A 236 11.95 -29.80 -10.75
CA GLY A 236 13.15 -30.62 -10.66
C GLY A 236 14.41 -30.04 -11.35
N ASP A 237 14.31 -28.89 -12.01
CA ASP A 237 15.43 -28.19 -12.66
C ASP A 237 16.15 -27.26 -11.64
N ASP A 238 17.46 -27.45 -11.49
CA ASP A 238 18.34 -26.67 -10.60
C ASP A 238 19.04 -25.49 -11.28
N SER A 239 18.79 -25.27 -12.55
CA SER A 239 19.43 -24.18 -13.33
C SER A 239 18.85 -22.80 -13.07
N PHE A 240 17.70 -22.70 -12.39
CA PHE A 240 17.07 -21.44 -12.09
C PHE A 240 17.65 -20.76 -10.85
N ASN A 241 17.85 -19.45 -10.94
CA ASN A 241 17.84 -18.58 -9.79
C ASN A 241 16.40 -18.14 -9.52
N VAL A 242 15.94 -18.24 -8.28
CA VAL A 242 14.54 -17.96 -7.93
C VAL A 242 14.46 -16.64 -7.20
N ILE A 243 13.67 -15.70 -7.74
CA ILE A 243 13.32 -14.45 -7.06
C ILE A 243 11.89 -14.59 -6.56
N TYR A 244 11.74 -14.63 -5.24
CA TYR A 244 10.45 -14.85 -4.60
C TYR A 244 9.91 -13.55 -4.00
N THR A 245 8.70 -13.14 -4.42
CA THR A 245 8.06 -11.90 -3.95
C THR A 245 6.86 -12.14 -3.01
N GLY A 246 6.49 -13.40 -2.82
CA GLY A 246 5.41 -13.83 -1.91
C GLY A 246 5.83 -13.86 -0.44
N ALA A 247 4.93 -14.27 0.42
CA ALA A 247 5.19 -14.43 1.85
C ALA A 247 6.12 -15.62 2.13
N LEU A 248 7.15 -15.40 2.95
CA LEU A 248 8.18 -16.44 3.18
C LEU A 248 7.64 -17.65 3.96
N ASP A 249 6.65 -17.45 4.82
CA ASP A 249 6.01 -18.56 5.53
C ASP A 249 5.30 -19.52 4.55
N GLU A 250 4.64 -18.99 3.50
CA GLU A 250 4.04 -19.82 2.45
C GLU A 250 5.10 -20.63 1.71
N LEU A 251 6.24 -20.02 1.34
CA LEU A 251 7.34 -20.73 0.68
C LEU A 251 7.88 -21.90 1.50
N PHE A 252 7.87 -21.78 2.81
CA PHE A 252 8.40 -22.80 3.74
C PHE A 252 7.31 -23.54 4.51
N ASP A 253 6.11 -23.70 3.92
CA ASP A 253 5.02 -24.50 4.44
C ASP A 253 4.64 -24.15 5.91
N CYS A 254 4.78 -22.89 6.27
CA CYS A 254 4.53 -22.35 7.61
C CYS A 254 5.28 -23.12 8.73
N CYS A 255 6.47 -23.65 8.47
CA CYS A 255 7.21 -24.54 9.39
C CYS A 255 7.55 -23.92 10.76
N TYR A 256 7.60 -22.59 10.86
CA TYR A 256 7.76 -21.86 12.13
C TYR A 256 6.45 -21.22 12.61
N GLY A 257 5.36 -21.35 11.86
CA GLY A 257 4.08 -20.71 12.09
C GLY A 257 3.74 -19.65 11.04
N LYS A 258 2.49 -19.21 11.02
CA LYS A 258 1.98 -18.26 10.03
C LYS A 258 2.38 -16.83 10.38
N LEU A 259 2.88 -16.08 9.39
CA LEU A 259 3.10 -14.65 9.50
C LEU A 259 1.75 -13.93 9.46
N PRO A 260 1.50 -12.99 10.38
CA PRO A 260 0.23 -12.29 10.41
C PRO A 260 0.18 -11.15 9.40
N TYR A 261 -0.89 -11.13 8.60
CA TYR A 261 -1.20 -10.05 7.68
C TYR A 261 -2.62 -9.54 7.90
N ARG A 262 -2.88 -8.31 7.50
CA ARG A 262 -4.23 -7.76 7.31
C ARG A 262 -4.64 -7.93 5.87
N SER A 263 -5.93 -8.12 5.69
CA SER A 263 -6.57 -8.21 4.40
C SER A 263 -7.72 -7.23 4.27
N LEU A 264 -8.31 -7.17 3.09
CA LEU A 264 -9.44 -6.30 2.76
C LEU A 264 -10.45 -7.10 1.94
N ARG A 265 -11.73 -6.85 2.21
CA ARG A 265 -12.85 -7.22 1.35
C ARG A 265 -13.44 -5.97 0.74
N PHE A 266 -13.73 -6.01 -0.55
CA PHE A 266 -14.32 -4.91 -1.29
C PHE A 266 -15.77 -5.23 -1.64
N GLU A 267 -16.67 -4.30 -1.38
CA GLU A 267 -18.03 -4.32 -1.87
C GLU A 267 -18.17 -3.25 -2.96
N TRP A 268 -18.24 -3.70 -4.20
CA TRP A 268 -18.31 -2.84 -5.38
C TRP A 268 -19.72 -2.36 -5.62
N LYS A 269 -19.83 -1.07 -5.94
CA LYS A 269 -21.12 -0.41 -6.21
C LYS A 269 -20.98 0.57 -7.38
N TYR A 270 -22.10 0.75 -8.09
CA TYR A 270 -22.25 1.75 -9.14
C TYR A 270 -23.53 2.55 -8.92
N GLU A 271 -23.49 3.85 -9.20
CA GLU A 271 -24.65 4.72 -9.19
C GLU A 271 -24.67 5.64 -10.43
N GLU A 272 -25.86 5.91 -10.97
CA GLU A 272 -26.05 6.88 -12.06
C GLU A 272 -26.03 8.34 -11.57
N LYS A 273 -25.00 8.67 -10.76
CA LYS A 273 -24.76 10.01 -10.26
C LYS A 273 -23.40 10.49 -10.74
N ASP A 274 -23.22 11.80 -10.86
CA ASP A 274 -21.92 12.35 -11.23
C ASP A 274 -20.87 12.15 -10.15
N SER A 275 -21.29 12.08 -8.89
CA SER A 275 -20.41 11.91 -7.73
C SER A 275 -21.16 11.27 -6.57
N PHE A 276 -20.48 10.38 -5.84
CA PHE A 276 -20.99 9.76 -4.62
C PHE A 276 -20.59 10.53 -3.37
N GLN A 277 -19.35 11.01 -3.29
CA GLN A 277 -18.78 11.66 -2.10
C GLN A 277 -17.88 12.86 -2.48
N GLY A 278 -17.47 13.65 -1.47
CA GLY A 278 -16.70 14.88 -1.69
C GLY A 278 -15.25 14.68 -2.12
N ALA A 279 -14.64 13.53 -1.79
CA ALA A 279 -13.24 13.20 -2.05
C ALA A 279 -13.10 11.84 -2.74
N PRO A 280 -11.96 11.56 -3.41
CA PRO A 280 -11.67 10.22 -3.93
C PRO A 280 -11.73 9.13 -2.86
N LEU A 281 -11.29 9.43 -1.66
CA LEU A 281 -11.35 8.54 -0.50
C LEU A 281 -11.94 9.28 0.69
N VAL A 282 -12.95 8.66 1.31
CA VAL A 282 -13.52 9.12 2.58
C VAL A 282 -13.43 7.98 3.60
N ALA A 283 -12.80 8.26 4.74
CA ALA A 283 -12.78 7.38 5.89
C ALA A 283 -14.07 7.52 6.70
N TYR A 284 -14.58 6.40 7.21
CA TYR A 284 -15.81 6.30 8.01
C TYR A 284 -15.51 5.65 9.36
N PRO A 285 -14.85 6.36 10.27
CA PRO A 285 -14.46 5.81 11.58
C PRO A 285 -15.64 5.30 12.39
N GLN A 286 -16.78 5.98 12.32
CA GLN A 286 -17.98 5.70 13.11
C GLN A 286 -18.93 4.69 12.44
N ALA A 287 -18.70 4.31 11.18
CA ALA A 287 -19.52 3.32 10.49
C ALA A 287 -19.29 1.91 11.03
N GLU A 288 -20.31 1.08 10.97
CA GLU A 288 -20.22 -0.32 11.38
C GLU A 288 -19.56 -1.17 10.29
N GLY A 289 -18.50 -1.89 10.64
CA GLY A 289 -17.85 -2.90 9.83
C GLY A 289 -16.87 -2.38 8.77
N TYR A 290 -17.19 -1.37 8.00
CA TYR A 290 -16.28 -0.82 6.99
C TYR A 290 -15.46 0.36 7.49
N THR A 291 -14.31 0.62 6.83
CA THR A 291 -13.41 1.69 7.25
C THR A 291 -13.40 2.88 6.32
N ARG A 292 -13.60 2.67 5.02
CA ARG A 292 -13.55 3.74 4.03
C ARG A 292 -14.30 3.38 2.75
N ILE A 293 -14.61 4.40 1.96
CA ILE A 293 -15.17 4.25 0.61
C ILE A 293 -14.23 4.97 -0.35
N VAL A 294 -13.93 4.31 -1.47
CA VAL A 294 -13.11 4.86 -2.55
C VAL A 294 -13.98 5.05 -3.79
N GLU A 295 -14.08 6.28 -4.26
CA GLU A 295 -14.78 6.64 -5.50
C GLU A 295 -13.79 6.73 -6.65
N TYR A 296 -13.74 5.68 -7.47
CA TYR A 296 -12.70 5.52 -8.50
C TYR A 296 -12.85 6.48 -9.67
N LYS A 297 -14.06 6.96 -9.98
CA LYS A 297 -14.24 8.02 -10.97
C LYS A 297 -13.37 9.26 -10.70
N LYS A 298 -12.96 9.48 -9.45
CA LYS A 298 -12.11 10.58 -9.01
C LYS A 298 -10.63 10.22 -8.89
N MET A 299 -10.22 9.03 -9.34
CA MET A 299 -8.86 8.54 -9.18
C MET A 299 -8.14 8.15 -10.50
N PRO A 300 -7.76 9.12 -11.32
CA PRO A 300 -8.08 10.54 -11.36
C PRO A 300 -9.47 10.80 -11.95
N LEU A 301 -9.91 12.05 -11.97
CA LEU A 301 -11.23 12.37 -12.51
C LEU A 301 -11.39 11.84 -13.94
N GLN A 302 -12.44 11.04 -14.16
CA GLN A 302 -12.79 10.42 -15.43
C GLN A 302 -14.07 11.04 -15.96
N ASP A 303 -14.08 11.41 -17.23
CA ASP A 303 -15.24 11.97 -17.92
C ASP A 303 -16.11 10.84 -18.47
N VAL A 304 -16.83 10.20 -17.55
CA VAL A 304 -17.74 9.10 -17.81
C VAL A 304 -19.06 9.31 -17.06
N LYS A 305 -20.13 8.71 -17.56
CA LYS A 305 -21.45 8.76 -16.92
C LYS A 305 -21.47 7.84 -15.68
N GLY A 306 -22.13 8.27 -14.63
CA GLY A 306 -22.22 7.50 -13.39
C GLY A 306 -20.91 7.51 -12.56
N THR A 307 -20.87 6.74 -11.48
CA THR A 307 -19.70 6.59 -10.61
C THR A 307 -19.63 5.20 -10.02
N SER A 308 -18.43 4.58 -10.08
CA SER A 308 -18.11 3.32 -9.41
C SER A 308 -17.29 3.58 -8.17
N TYR A 309 -17.63 2.91 -7.09
CA TYR A 309 -16.93 2.99 -5.82
C TYR A 309 -16.86 1.64 -5.11
N ALA A 310 -15.90 1.50 -4.23
CA ALA A 310 -15.77 0.33 -3.37
C ALA A 310 -15.87 0.72 -1.90
N VAL A 311 -16.68 -0.05 -1.16
CA VAL A 311 -16.73 -0.03 0.31
C VAL A 311 -15.70 -1.04 0.82
N GLU A 312 -14.76 -0.60 1.65
CA GLU A 312 -13.64 -1.42 2.11
C GLU A 312 -13.84 -1.90 3.55
N TYR A 313 -13.83 -3.23 3.71
CA TYR A 313 -13.93 -3.91 4.99
C TYR A 313 -12.59 -4.51 5.39
N PRO A 314 -12.05 -4.20 6.57
CA PRO A 314 -10.83 -4.82 7.05
C PRO A 314 -11.11 -6.26 7.48
N LEU A 315 -10.19 -7.15 7.14
CA LEU A 315 -10.24 -8.57 7.50
C LEU A 315 -8.86 -9.03 7.99
N PRO A 316 -8.80 -10.00 8.93
CA PRO A 316 -7.59 -10.74 9.16
C PRO A 316 -7.29 -11.63 7.95
N TYR A 317 -6.01 -11.75 7.59
CA TYR A 317 -5.59 -12.75 6.62
C TYR A 317 -5.57 -14.13 7.27
N ASN A 318 -6.31 -15.06 6.71
CA ASN A 318 -6.47 -16.44 7.24
C ASN A 318 -5.76 -17.50 6.40
N HIS A 319 -4.96 -17.10 5.41
CA HIS A 319 -4.28 -18.00 4.45
C HIS A 319 -5.25 -18.84 3.60
N SER A 320 -6.46 -18.36 3.36
CA SER A 320 -7.36 -18.96 2.37
C SER A 320 -7.12 -18.36 1.00
N GLU A 321 -7.41 -19.10 -0.07
CA GLU A 321 -7.30 -18.65 -1.46
C GLU A 321 -8.21 -17.46 -1.80
N GLU A 322 -9.27 -17.26 -1.01
CA GLU A 322 -10.24 -16.17 -1.21
C GLU A 322 -9.77 -14.81 -0.65
N VAL A 323 -8.68 -14.80 0.13
CA VAL A 323 -8.25 -13.63 0.90
C VAL A 323 -6.78 -13.34 0.63
N GLU A 324 -6.48 -12.12 0.20
CA GLU A 324 -5.11 -11.70 -0.13
C GLU A 324 -4.39 -11.04 1.06
N PRO A 325 -3.09 -11.30 1.25
CA PRO A 325 -2.29 -10.57 2.24
C PRO A 325 -1.94 -9.17 1.71
N TYR A 326 -2.39 -8.14 2.42
CA TYR A 326 -2.08 -6.75 2.02
C TYR A 326 -0.95 -6.13 2.83
N TYR A 327 -1.03 -6.21 4.15
CA TYR A 327 -0.12 -5.51 5.05
C TYR A 327 0.33 -6.40 6.19
N PRO A 328 1.65 -6.52 6.44
CA PRO A 328 2.15 -7.26 7.59
C PRO A 328 1.73 -6.57 8.90
N ILE A 329 1.39 -7.36 9.90
CA ILE A 329 1.16 -6.89 11.26
C ILE A 329 2.49 -6.98 12.01
N LEU A 330 3.10 -5.82 12.24
CA LEU A 330 4.45 -5.71 12.79
C LEU A 330 4.40 -5.65 14.33
N THR A 331 4.53 -6.80 14.97
CA THR A 331 4.74 -6.96 16.41
C THR A 331 6.13 -7.51 16.67
N GLU A 332 6.64 -7.47 17.90
CA GLU A 332 7.92 -8.11 18.26
C GLU A 332 7.90 -9.61 17.94
N HIS A 333 6.80 -10.29 18.22
CA HIS A 333 6.64 -11.70 17.92
C HIS A 333 6.69 -11.98 16.41
N SER A 334 5.92 -11.23 15.60
CA SER A 334 5.89 -11.44 14.15
C SER A 334 7.22 -11.10 13.47
N GLN A 335 7.93 -10.09 13.98
CA GLN A 335 9.26 -9.75 13.48
C GLN A 335 10.28 -10.84 13.83
N SER A 336 10.24 -11.40 15.05
CA SER A 336 11.08 -12.53 15.44
C SER A 336 10.81 -13.76 14.59
N LEU A 337 9.54 -14.04 14.30
CA LEU A 337 9.12 -15.14 13.43
C LEU A 337 9.62 -14.92 11.98
N TYR A 338 9.48 -13.70 11.45
CA TYR A 338 10.00 -13.35 10.12
C TYR A 338 11.53 -13.52 10.02
N ILE A 339 12.29 -13.17 11.07
CA ILE A 339 13.74 -13.36 11.09
C ILE A 339 14.10 -14.84 10.89
N GLN A 340 13.38 -15.76 11.52
CA GLN A 340 13.61 -17.20 11.33
C GLN A 340 13.40 -17.64 9.88
N TYR A 341 12.33 -17.16 9.24
CA TYR A 341 12.08 -17.43 7.81
C TYR A 341 13.14 -16.83 6.91
N ARG A 342 13.59 -15.61 7.19
CA ARG A 342 14.66 -14.96 6.44
C ARG A 342 16.00 -15.71 6.56
N GLU A 343 16.33 -16.18 7.75
CA GLU A 343 17.52 -17.01 7.99
C GLU A 343 17.41 -18.35 7.26
N LEU A 344 16.22 -18.97 7.26
CA LEU A 344 15.99 -20.21 6.51
C LEU A 344 16.15 -19.95 4.99
N ALA A 345 15.53 -18.91 4.46
CA ALA A 345 15.66 -18.53 3.04
C ALA A 345 17.12 -18.27 2.64
N SER A 346 17.92 -17.66 3.52
CA SER A 346 19.34 -17.34 3.26
C SER A 346 20.23 -18.56 3.09
N LYS A 347 19.80 -19.74 3.52
CA LYS A 347 20.53 -20.99 3.30
C LYS A 347 20.51 -21.44 1.84
N TYR A 348 19.48 -21.09 1.09
CA TYR A 348 19.31 -21.49 -0.30
C TYR A 348 20.07 -20.55 -1.23
N SER A 349 21.14 -21.07 -1.85
CA SER A 349 22.10 -20.27 -2.59
C SER A 349 21.54 -19.61 -3.87
N ASN A 350 20.48 -20.18 -4.45
CA ASN A 350 19.79 -19.67 -5.63
C ASN A 350 18.45 -19.00 -5.35
N LEU A 351 18.14 -18.70 -4.06
CA LEU A 351 16.91 -18.00 -3.66
C LEU A 351 17.19 -16.56 -3.26
N ILE A 352 16.41 -15.64 -3.80
CA ILE A 352 16.42 -14.22 -3.47
C ILE A 352 15.00 -13.79 -3.10
N ALA A 353 14.82 -13.32 -1.87
CA ALA A 353 13.56 -12.75 -1.40
C ALA A 353 13.55 -11.23 -1.60
N CYS A 354 12.52 -10.69 -2.25
CA CYS A 354 12.38 -9.26 -2.46
C CYS A 354 10.93 -8.86 -2.74
N GLY A 355 10.44 -7.87 -2.03
CA GLY A 355 9.07 -7.35 -2.19
C GLY A 355 8.38 -7.18 -0.85
N ARG A 356 7.22 -6.53 -0.86
CA ARG A 356 6.50 -6.18 0.37
C ARG A 356 6.22 -7.39 1.28
N LEU A 357 5.76 -8.50 0.71
CA LEU A 357 5.47 -9.72 1.47
C LEU A 357 6.77 -10.45 1.83
N ALA A 358 7.67 -10.64 0.88
CA ALA A 358 8.94 -11.34 1.08
C ALA A 358 9.88 -10.62 2.07
N ASP A 359 9.87 -9.29 2.11
CA ASP A 359 10.61 -8.48 3.08
C ASP A 359 9.84 -8.27 4.40
N PHE A 360 8.59 -8.72 4.51
CA PHE A 360 7.68 -8.51 5.64
C PHE A 360 7.65 -7.04 6.09
N LYS A 361 7.48 -6.13 5.14
CA LYS A 361 7.55 -4.68 5.37
C LYS A 361 6.37 -3.95 4.75
N TYR A 362 6.01 -2.84 5.39
CA TYR A 362 5.05 -1.89 4.85
C TYR A 362 5.76 -0.96 3.86
N TYR A 363 5.67 -1.27 2.58
CA TYR A 363 6.24 -0.43 1.51
C TYR A 363 5.15 0.38 0.80
N ASN A 364 5.42 1.68 0.61
CA ASN A 364 4.79 2.45 -0.45
C ASN A 364 5.34 2.01 -1.82
N MET A 365 4.68 2.43 -2.90
CA MET A 365 5.11 2.02 -4.25
C MET A 365 6.54 2.46 -4.59
N ASP A 366 6.93 3.68 -4.23
CA ASP A 366 8.28 4.20 -4.43
C ASP A 366 9.34 3.42 -3.63
N GLN A 367 9.03 3.03 -2.41
CA GLN A 367 9.91 2.21 -1.57
C GLN A 367 10.07 0.80 -2.15
N ALA A 368 8.98 0.20 -2.64
CA ALA A 368 9.03 -1.11 -3.30
C ALA A 368 9.83 -1.04 -4.62
N LEU A 369 9.64 0.02 -5.41
CA LEU A 369 10.43 0.30 -6.60
C LEU A 369 11.92 0.45 -6.27
N ASN A 370 12.27 1.29 -5.31
CA ASN A 370 13.66 1.52 -4.89
C ASN A 370 14.32 0.24 -4.39
N ARG A 371 13.60 -0.57 -3.58
CA ARG A 371 14.06 -1.87 -3.09
C ARG A 371 14.34 -2.84 -4.23
N SER A 372 13.48 -2.86 -5.25
CA SER A 372 13.60 -3.74 -6.41
C SER A 372 14.80 -3.36 -7.29
N LEU A 373 14.98 -2.07 -7.56
CA LEU A 373 16.14 -1.55 -8.28
C LEU A 373 17.46 -1.81 -7.54
N ALA A 374 17.48 -1.64 -6.22
CA ALA A 374 18.64 -1.97 -5.41
C ALA A 374 18.97 -3.47 -5.46
N GLN A 375 17.96 -4.35 -5.41
CA GLN A 375 18.17 -5.79 -5.52
C GLN A 375 18.70 -6.20 -6.90
N SER A 376 18.20 -5.59 -7.98
CA SER A 376 18.69 -5.85 -9.33
C SER A 376 20.18 -5.51 -9.46
N ARG A 377 20.62 -4.36 -8.94
CA ARG A 377 22.04 -3.97 -8.92
C ARG A 377 22.91 -4.97 -8.17
N ILE A 378 22.47 -5.43 -6.98
CA ILE A 378 23.20 -6.45 -6.20
C ILE A 378 23.38 -7.75 -7.00
N ILE A 379 22.36 -8.15 -7.79
CA ILE A 379 22.46 -9.34 -8.64
C ILE A 379 23.45 -9.11 -9.80
N GLN A 380 23.40 -7.95 -10.42
CA GLN A 380 24.29 -7.56 -11.54
C GLN A 380 25.75 -7.45 -11.11
N GLU A 381 26.03 -6.97 -9.90
CA GLU A 381 27.39 -6.82 -9.35
C GLU A 381 28.05 -8.15 -8.95
N LYS A 382 27.27 -9.22 -8.77
CA LYS A 382 27.80 -10.55 -8.42
C LYS A 382 28.31 -11.37 -9.64
N LYS A 383 28.33 -10.74 -10.82
CA LYS A 383 28.93 -11.29 -12.03
C LYS A 383 30.45 -11.12 -11.97
#